data_c39a3ca4f426c5166d216874de4d7870
#
_entry.id   c39a3ca4f426c5166d216874de4d7870
#
_cell.length_a   1.000
_cell.length_b   1.000
_cell.length_c   1.000
_cell.angle_alpha   90.00
_cell.angle_beta   90.00
_cell.angle_gamma   90.00
#
_symmetry.space_group_name_H-M   'P 1'
#
loop_
_entity.id
_entity.type
_entity.pdbx_description
1 polymer ?
#
loop_
_entity_poly.entity_id
_entity_poly.type
_entity_poly.pdbx_seq_one_letter_code
_entity_poly.pdbx_strand_id
1 'polypeptide(L)'
;MEAITTQKYIRTSPRKLRLMVGMIKTLTPKQAMEMLPYAQKKASEPLLKAIKTAVANAQNKGMEVDELVFKEIQITEGPRLKRSRAVSRGVWHPIIKRTSHIRVVVGTKKTESKKEDK
;
A
#
# COMPACT_ATOMS: atom_id res chain seq x y z
N MET A 1 18.78 5.65 6.89
CA MET A 1 18.00 4.53 7.46
C MET A 1 16.64 4.42 6.79
N GLU A 2 16.22 3.21 6.58
CA GLU A 2 14.93 2.93 5.96
C GLU A 2 14.23 1.82 6.73
N ALA A 3 12.91 1.86 6.72
CA ALA A 3 12.08 0.79 7.25
C ALA A 3 11.18 0.29 6.12
N ILE A 4 11.09 -1.02 6.02
CA ILE A 4 10.38 -1.69 4.93
C ILE A 4 9.30 -2.58 5.53
N THR A 5 8.13 -2.57 4.93
CA THR A 5 7.11 -3.56 5.21
C THR A 5 6.55 -4.12 3.91
N THR A 6 6.21 -5.39 3.91
CA THR A 6 5.57 -6.04 2.77
C THR A 6 4.34 -6.77 3.28
N GLN A 7 3.19 -6.39 2.75
CA GLN A 7 1.91 -7.06 3.04
C GLN A 7 1.52 -7.86 1.82
N LYS A 8 1.38 -9.17 1.98
CA LYS A 8 1.09 -10.07 0.86
C LYS A 8 -0.37 -10.53 0.88
N TYR A 9 -0.85 -10.91 -0.28
CA TYR A 9 -2.17 -11.53 -0.45
C TYR A 9 -3.32 -10.63 0.00
N ILE A 10 -3.21 -9.35 -0.30
CA ILE A 10 -4.29 -8.39 -0.04
C ILE A 10 -5.39 -8.64 -1.08
N ARG A 11 -6.62 -8.82 -0.62
CA ARG A 11 -7.77 -9.08 -1.51
C ARG A 11 -8.33 -7.79 -2.11
N THR A 12 -7.50 -7.07 -2.81
CA THR A 12 -7.86 -5.85 -3.53
C THR A 12 -7.07 -5.85 -4.82
N SER A 13 -7.70 -5.40 -5.91
CA SER A 13 -6.99 -5.37 -7.18
C SER A 13 -5.84 -4.36 -7.14
N PRO A 14 -4.72 -4.63 -7.85
CA PRO A 14 -3.60 -3.70 -7.90
C PRO A 14 -4.00 -2.31 -8.40
N ARG A 15 -4.92 -2.27 -9.36
CA ARG A 15 -5.37 -1.00 -9.94
C ARG A 15 -6.01 -0.08 -8.90
N LYS A 16 -6.87 -0.63 -8.04
CA LYS A 16 -7.54 0.13 -6.99
C LYS A 16 -6.54 0.65 -5.95
N LEU A 17 -5.56 -0.18 -5.57
CA LEU A 17 -4.52 0.22 -4.65
C LEU A 17 -3.62 1.30 -5.25
N ARG A 18 -3.28 1.18 -6.52
CA ARG A 18 -2.45 2.19 -7.20
C ARG A 18 -3.12 3.55 -7.27
N LEU A 19 -4.44 3.58 -7.42
CA LEU A 19 -5.19 4.84 -7.36
C LEU A 19 -5.04 5.51 -5.99
N MET A 20 -5.15 4.73 -4.92
CA MET A 20 -4.99 5.25 -3.56
C MET A 20 -3.55 5.70 -3.31
N VAL A 21 -2.57 4.97 -3.81
CA VAL A 21 -1.16 5.37 -3.71
C VAL A 21 -0.93 6.71 -4.41
N GLY A 22 -1.54 6.91 -5.56
CA GLY A 22 -1.46 8.19 -6.28
C GLY A 22 -1.96 9.38 -5.46
N MET A 23 -2.92 9.16 -4.58
CA MET A 23 -3.46 10.21 -3.71
C MET A 23 -2.53 10.58 -2.57
N ILE A 24 -1.72 9.65 -2.09
CA ILE A 24 -0.93 9.84 -0.86
C ILE A 24 0.57 9.95 -1.08
N LYS A 25 1.06 9.66 -2.28
CA LYS A 25 2.52 9.62 -2.53
C LYS A 25 3.23 10.95 -2.32
N THR A 26 2.50 12.06 -2.37
CA THR A 26 3.05 13.39 -2.13
C THR A 26 2.96 13.82 -0.66
N LEU A 27 2.28 13.01 0.16
CA LEU A 27 2.10 13.29 1.57
C LEU A 27 3.19 12.59 2.39
N THR A 28 3.35 13.04 3.64
CA THR A 28 4.17 12.31 4.59
C THR A 28 3.39 11.10 5.11
N PRO A 29 4.06 10.07 5.65
CA PRO A 29 3.34 8.93 6.24
C PRO A 29 2.35 9.35 7.32
N LYS A 30 2.69 10.35 8.13
CA LYS A 30 1.80 10.86 9.16
C LYS A 30 0.53 11.44 8.56
N GLN A 31 0.67 12.28 7.53
CA GLN A 31 -0.47 12.87 6.83
C GLN A 31 -1.32 11.81 6.14
N ALA A 32 -0.68 10.80 5.54
CA ALA A 32 -1.39 9.71 4.90
C ALA A 32 -2.23 8.91 5.90
N MET A 33 -1.69 8.63 7.08
CA MET A 33 -2.43 7.93 8.13
C MET A 33 -3.65 8.72 8.63
N GLU A 34 -3.56 10.03 8.63
CA GLU A 34 -4.66 10.91 9.03
C GLU A 34 -5.74 10.99 7.94
N MET A 35 -5.34 10.97 6.68
CA MET A 35 -6.23 11.17 5.54
C MET A 35 -6.95 9.90 5.09
N LEU A 36 -6.27 8.76 5.09
CA LEU A 36 -6.82 7.51 4.56
C LEU A 36 -8.14 7.07 5.19
N PRO A 37 -8.36 7.22 6.52
CA PRO A 37 -9.66 6.84 7.09
C PRO A 37 -10.85 7.59 6.50
N TYR A 38 -10.63 8.78 5.95
CA TYR A 38 -11.69 9.61 5.36
C TYR A 38 -11.89 9.35 3.88
N ALA A 39 -11.09 8.51 3.27
CA ALA A 39 -11.15 8.29 1.82
C ALA A 39 -12.34 7.45 1.36
N GLN A 40 -13.04 6.77 2.27
CA GLN A 40 -14.24 5.96 1.99
C GLN A 40 -14.08 4.93 0.86
N LYS A 41 -12.88 4.41 0.68
CA LYS A 41 -12.57 3.38 -0.31
C LYS A 41 -12.11 2.13 0.40
N LYS A 42 -12.55 0.95 -0.08
CA LYS A 42 -12.07 -0.32 0.49
C LYS A 42 -10.56 -0.47 0.38
N ALA A 43 -9.97 0.06 -0.69
CA ALA A 43 -8.53 -0.01 -0.90
C ALA A 43 -7.73 0.81 0.13
N SER A 44 -8.35 1.80 0.77
CA SER A 44 -7.67 2.62 1.78
C SER A 44 -7.32 1.82 3.04
N GLU A 45 -8.16 0.89 3.43
CA GLU A 45 -7.97 0.12 4.67
C GLU A 45 -6.68 -0.71 4.66
N PRO A 46 -6.44 -1.61 3.68
CA PRO A 46 -5.20 -2.37 3.67
C PRO A 46 -3.97 -1.48 3.48
N LEU A 47 -4.08 -0.41 2.70
CA LEU A 47 -2.99 0.53 2.53
C LEU A 47 -2.65 1.25 3.83
N LEU A 48 -3.67 1.66 4.59
CA LEU A 48 -3.47 2.29 5.89
C LEU A 48 -2.77 1.34 6.85
N LYS A 49 -3.16 0.07 6.89
CA LYS A 49 -2.51 -0.94 7.73
C LYS A 49 -1.04 -1.12 7.35
N ALA A 50 -0.74 -1.17 6.06
CA ALA A 50 0.64 -1.29 5.58
C ALA A 50 1.49 -0.09 6.00
N ILE A 51 0.95 1.11 5.88
CA ILE A 51 1.64 2.33 6.28
C ILE A 51 1.87 2.36 7.79
N LYS A 52 0.87 1.99 8.59
CA LYS A 52 1.02 1.91 10.05
C LYS A 52 2.12 0.94 10.45
N THR A 53 2.20 -0.20 9.77
CA THR A 53 3.24 -1.19 10.02
C THR A 53 4.62 -0.63 9.67
N ALA A 54 4.74 0.04 8.54
CA ALA A 54 6.01 0.66 8.13
C ALA A 54 6.46 1.72 9.14
N VAL A 55 5.54 2.55 9.61
CA VAL A 55 5.84 3.59 10.60
C VAL A 55 6.27 2.95 11.93
N ALA A 56 5.58 1.89 12.35
CA ALA A 56 5.96 1.16 13.59
C ALA A 56 7.36 0.57 13.46
N ASN A 57 7.68 -0.02 12.31
CA ASN A 57 9.03 -0.54 12.06
C ASN A 57 10.08 0.56 12.10
N ALA A 58 9.76 1.73 11.56
CA ALA A 58 10.66 2.88 11.59
C ALA A 58 10.89 3.35 13.02
N GLN A 59 9.84 3.43 13.83
CA GLN A 59 9.96 3.80 15.25
C GLN A 59 10.83 2.81 16.03
N ASN A 60 10.70 1.52 15.74
CA ASN A 60 11.53 0.49 16.36
C ASN A 60 13.01 0.65 16.01
N LYS A 61 13.30 1.24 14.88
CA LYS A 61 14.67 1.55 14.45
C LYS A 61 15.19 2.89 14.98
N GLY A 62 14.38 3.60 15.75
CA GLY A 62 14.76 4.88 16.33
C GLY A 62 14.45 6.10 15.47
N MET A 63 13.70 5.94 14.39
CA MET A 63 13.29 7.07 13.58
C MET A 63 12.06 7.76 14.15
N GLU A 64 12.01 9.09 14.01
CA GLU A 64 10.85 9.86 14.45
C GLU A 64 9.80 9.93 13.36
N VAL A 65 8.53 9.77 13.75
CA VAL A 65 7.41 9.74 12.80
C VAL A 65 7.34 11.04 11.99
N ASP A 66 7.57 12.17 12.64
CA ASP A 66 7.47 13.47 11.97
C ASP A 66 8.51 13.68 10.87
N GLU A 67 9.61 12.94 10.91
CA GLU A 67 10.69 13.05 9.94
C GLU A 67 10.58 12.05 8.79
N LEU A 68 9.60 11.16 8.85
CA LEU A 68 9.45 10.13 7.84
C LEU A 68 8.86 10.66 6.53
N VAL A 69 9.37 10.12 5.43
CA VAL A 69 8.82 10.35 4.09
C VAL A 69 8.72 8.99 3.39
N PHE A 70 7.85 8.92 2.40
CA PHE A 70 7.76 7.72 1.57
C PHE A 70 8.94 7.69 0.60
N LYS A 71 9.73 6.64 0.68
CA LYS A 71 10.79 6.37 -0.31
C LYS A 71 10.21 5.64 -1.49
N GLU A 72 9.35 4.67 -1.24
CA GLU A 72 8.76 3.86 -2.27
C GLU A 72 7.47 3.24 -1.74
N ILE A 73 6.45 3.22 -2.58
CA ILE A 73 5.24 2.43 -2.33
C ILE A 73 5.02 1.63 -3.60
N GLN A 74 5.21 0.32 -3.50
CA GLN A 74 5.11 -0.57 -4.65
C GLN A 74 3.92 -1.49 -4.50
N ILE A 75 3.07 -1.51 -5.52
CA ILE A 75 1.93 -2.42 -5.58
C ILE A 75 2.21 -3.42 -6.69
N THR A 76 2.29 -4.69 -6.33
CA THR A 76 2.50 -5.76 -7.29
C THR A 76 1.30 -6.67 -7.34
N GLU A 77 1.11 -7.35 -8.46
CA GLU A 77 0.03 -8.29 -8.64
C GLU A 77 0.35 -9.59 -7.94
N GLY A 78 -0.60 -10.08 -7.13
CA GLY A 78 -0.51 -11.37 -6.49
C GLY A 78 -1.23 -12.45 -7.27
N PRO A 79 -1.32 -13.68 -6.72
CA PRO A 79 -2.02 -14.76 -7.40
C PRO A 79 -3.50 -14.44 -7.58
N ARG A 80 -4.05 -14.85 -8.71
CA ARG A 80 -5.46 -14.68 -9.02
C ARG A 80 -6.23 -15.91 -8.55
N LEU A 81 -7.27 -15.69 -7.79
CA LEU A 81 -8.16 -16.76 -7.36
C LEU A 81 -9.25 -16.92 -8.42
N LYS A 82 -9.20 -18.02 -9.14
CA LYS A 82 -10.17 -18.29 -10.20
C LYS A 82 -11.35 -19.07 -9.65
N ARG A 83 -12.54 -18.57 -9.90
CA ARG A 83 -13.79 -19.21 -9.52
C ARG A 83 -14.73 -19.22 -10.71
N SER A 84 -15.71 -20.12 -10.67
CA SER A 84 -16.74 -20.20 -11.70
C SER A 84 -18.09 -20.02 -11.07
N ARG A 85 -18.99 -19.36 -11.76
CA ARG A 85 -20.34 -19.14 -11.30
C ARG A 85 -21.32 -19.62 -12.36
N ALA A 86 -22.28 -20.45 -11.97
CA ALA A 86 -23.35 -20.89 -12.84
C ALA A 86 -24.30 -19.73 -13.10
N VAL A 87 -24.62 -19.52 -14.36
CA VAL A 87 -25.62 -18.55 -14.78
C VAL A 87 -26.68 -19.27 -15.60
N SER A 88 -27.64 -18.55 -16.17
CA SER A 88 -28.77 -19.15 -16.89
C SER A 88 -28.32 -20.16 -17.95
N ARG A 89 -29.16 -21.20 -18.17
CA ARG A 89 -28.98 -22.23 -19.21
C ARG A 89 -27.70 -23.07 -19.07
N GLY A 90 -27.20 -23.26 -17.83
CA GLY A 90 -26.06 -24.11 -17.60
C GLY A 90 -24.71 -23.52 -18.06
N VAL A 91 -24.68 -22.26 -18.46
CA VAL A 91 -23.46 -21.57 -18.84
C VAL A 91 -22.72 -21.13 -17.57
N TRP A 92 -21.39 -21.30 -17.57
CA TRP A 92 -20.54 -20.90 -16.43
C TRP A 92 -19.75 -19.66 -16.82
N HIS A 93 -19.77 -18.67 -15.94
CA HIS A 93 -18.93 -17.48 -16.09
C HIS A 93 -17.75 -17.54 -15.12
N PRO A 94 -16.53 -17.28 -15.63
CA PRO A 94 -15.38 -17.23 -14.76
C PRO A 94 -15.41 -15.97 -13.90
N ILE A 95 -15.03 -16.11 -12.64
CA ILE A 95 -14.86 -15.01 -11.72
C ILE A 95 -13.41 -15.01 -11.27
N ILE A 96 -12.73 -13.88 -11.47
CA ILE A 96 -11.34 -13.73 -11.06
C ILE A 96 -11.29 -12.82 -9.85
N LYS A 97 -10.84 -13.36 -8.73
CA LYS A 97 -10.58 -12.56 -7.52
C LYS A 97 -9.11 -12.21 -7.50
N ARG A 98 -8.81 -10.94 -7.69
CA ARG A 98 -7.44 -10.47 -7.76
C ARG A 98 -6.90 -10.16 -6.39
N THR A 99 -5.62 -10.43 -6.22
CA THR A 99 -4.91 -10.10 -4.99
C THR A 99 -3.72 -9.22 -5.33
N SER A 100 -3.18 -8.56 -4.33
CA SER A 100 -2.05 -7.65 -4.49
C SER A 100 -1.08 -7.79 -3.34
N HIS A 101 0.15 -7.37 -3.57
CA HIS A 101 1.16 -7.23 -2.54
C HIS A 101 1.51 -5.76 -2.42
N ILE A 102 1.60 -5.26 -1.18
CA ILE A 102 1.95 -3.88 -0.91
C ILE A 102 3.32 -3.86 -0.26
N ARG A 103 4.26 -3.14 -0.86
CA ARG A 103 5.58 -2.91 -0.27
C ARG A 103 5.73 -1.42 -0.01
N VAL A 104 5.96 -1.06 1.24
CA VAL A 104 6.14 0.33 1.66
C VAL A 104 7.54 0.49 2.23
N VAL A 105 8.27 1.47 1.70
CA VAL A 105 9.59 1.85 2.20
C VAL A 105 9.49 3.28 2.68
N VAL A 106 9.81 3.50 3.95
CA VAL A 106 9.85 4.83 4.55
C VAL A 106 11.25 5.12 5.04
N GLY A 107 11.61 6.38 5.07
CA GLY A 107 12.91 6.81 5.54
C GLY A 107 12.85 8.25 6.00
N THR A 108 13.97 8.77 6.47
CA THR A 108 14.03 10.15 6.94
C THR A 108 14.26 11.10 5.77
N LYS A 109 13.77 12.32 5.89
CA LYS A 109 13.97 13.38 4.90
C LYS A 109 15.43 13.60 4.54
N LYS A 110 16.31 13.51 5.52
CA LYS A 110 17.74 13.70 5.33
C LYS A 110 18.31 12.73 4.31
N THR A 111 17.87 11.48 4.32
CA THR A 111 18.31 10.47 3.36
C THR A 111 17.80 10.80 1.96
N GLU A 112 16.56 11.25 1.85
CA GLU A 112 15.95 11.63 0.59
C GLU A 112 16.65 12.85 -0.03
N SER A 113 16.93 13.87 0.79
CA SER A 113 17.65 15.06 0.34
C SER A 113 19.01 14.73 -0.26
N LYS A 114 19.73 13.78 0.33
CA LYS A 114 21.00 13.31 -0.22
C LYS A 114 20.84 12.65 -1.59
N LYS A 115 19.75 11.97 -1.83
CA LYS A 115 19.47 11.36 -3.13
C LYS A 115 19.17 12.42 -4.19
N GLU A 116 18.45 13.46 -3.82
CA GLU A 116 18.10 14.54 -4.74
C GLU A 116 19.32 15.34 -5.15
N ASP A 117 20.29 15.49 -4.28
CA ASP A 117 21.51 16.22 -4.53
C ASP A 117 22.47 15.49 -5.50
N LYS A 118 22.15 14.29 -5.88
CA LYS A 118 22.89 13.52 -6.86
C LYS A 118 22.25 13.61 -8.24
#